data_9973c59a9a2e2271f3ee7986d0adc038
#
_entry.id   9973c59a9a2e2271f3ee7986d0adc038
#
_cell.length_a   1.000
_cell.length_b   1.000
_cell.length_c   1.000
_cell.angle_alpha   90.00
_cell.angle_beta   90.00
_cell.angle_gamma   90.00
#
_symmetry.space_group_name_H-M   'P 1'
#
loop_
_entity.id
_entity.type
_entity.pdbx_description
1 polymer ?
#
loop_
_entity_poly.entity_id
_entity_poly.type
_entity_poly.pdbx_seq_one_letter_code
_entity_poly.pdbx_strand_id
1 'polypeptide(L)' 'MTEKQLDFSKLSLKKDKYDDLTVESARDVLDELVKLGYGDFELLIGYDSNLAYTGFTDNVFVIEKDEKILVKE' A
#
# COMPACT_ATOMS: atom_id res chain seq x y z
N MET A 1 -18.45 4.47 -7.38
CA MET A 1 -17.01 4.25 -7.37
C MET A 1 -16.58 3.79 -5.99
N THR A 2 -15.81 2.75 -5.93
CA THR A 2 -15.47 2.17 -4.64
C THR A 2 -13.98 1.93 -4.54
N GLU A 3 -13.42 2.40 -3.43
CA GLU A 3 -12.10 2.00 -3.00
C GLU A 3 -12.27 0.71 -2.22
N LYS A 4 -11.45 -0.27 -2.51
CA LYS A 4 -11.46 -1.52 -1.78
C LYS A 4 -10.17 -1.62 -0.98
N GLN A 5 -10.29 -1.70 0.33
CA GLN A 5 -9.12 -1.89 1.16
C GLN A 5 -8.66 -3.35 1.11
N LEU A 6 -7.38 -3.56 0.92
CA LEU A 6 -6.81 -4.89 0.89
C LEU A 6 -6.36 -5.29 2.28
N ASP A 7 -6.43 -6.59 2.54
CA ASP A 7 -6.04 -7.17 3.82
C ASP A 7 -4.75 -7.94 3.64
N PHE A 8 -3.72 -7.52 4.35
CA PHE A 8 -2.41 -8.18 4.31
C PHE A 8 -2.09 -8.92 5.62
N SER A 9 -3.12 -9.23 6.40
CA SER A 9 -2.90 -9.86 7.71
C SER A 9 -2.22 -11.21 7.62
N LYS A 10 -2.28 -11.86 6.46
CA LYS A 10 -1.61 -13.15 6.27
C LYS A 10 -0.11 -13.00 6.03
N LEU A 11 0.37 -11.79 5.81
CA LEU A 11 1.79 -11.53 5.61
C LEU A 11 2.44 -11.17 6.94
N SER A 12 3.68 -11.58 7.12
CA SER A 12 4.44 -11.25 8.32
C SER A 12 5.12 -9.90 8.13
N LEU A 13 4.34 -8.85 8.19
CA LEU A 13 4.86 -7.50 7.97
C LEU A 13 5.53 -6.96 9.23
N LYS A 14 6.68 -6.33 9.05
CA LYS A 14 7.44 -5.73 10.12
C LYS A 14 7.39 -4.21 10.00
N LYS A 15 7.32 -3.55 11.13
CA LYS A 15 7.27 -2.10 11.18
C LYS A 15 8.51 -1.56 11.87
N ASP A 16 8.89 -0.34 11.48
CA ASP A 16 10.03 0.31 12.10
C ASP A 16 9.58 1.12 13.33
N LYS A 17 10.49 1.93 13.87
CA LYS A 17 10.20 2.70 15.09
C LYS A 17 9.13 3.77 14.88
N TYR A 18 8.81 4.10 13.64
CA TYR A 18 7.78 5.08 13.31
C TYR A 18 6.47 4.43 12.90
N ASP A 19 6.33 3.12 13.10
CA ASP A 19 5.15 2.34 12.71
C ASP A 19 4.92 2.29 11.21
N ASP A 20 5.99 2.48 10.44
CA ASP A 20 5.96 2.34 8.99
C ASP A 20 6.55 0.99 8.60
N LEU A 21 6.12 0.47 7.45
CA LEU A 21 6.67 -0.78 6.97
C LEU A 21 8.15 -0.66 6.64
N THR A 22 8.92 -1.68 6.98
CA THR A 22 10.31 -1.75 6.55
C THR A 22 10.38 -1.96 5.04
N VAL A 23 11.55 -1.72 4.46
CA VAL A 23 11.75 -1.95 3.03
C VAL A 23 11.36 -3.36 2.62
N GLU A 24 11.77 -4.33 3.42
CA GLU A 24 11.47 -5.73 3.15
C GLU A 24 9.97 -6.01 3.19
N SER A 25 9.28 -5.46 4.18
CA SER A 25 7.84 -5.63 4.30
C SER A 25 7.08 -4.92 3.19
N ALA A 26 7.54 -3.73 2.79
CA ALA A 26 6.96 -3.02 1.65
C ALA A 26 7.10 -3.85 0.37
N ARG A 27 8.25 -4.50 0.18
CA ARG A 27 8.44 -5.42 -0.93
C ARG A 27 7.40 -6.54 -0.91
N ASP A 28 7.15 -7.09 0.26
CA ASP A 28 6.19 -8.19 0.39
C ASP A 28 4.77 -7.74 0.04
N VAL A 29 4.39 -6.52 0.43
CA VAL A 29 3.10 -5.95 0.05
C VAL A 29 3.00 -5.77 -1.46
N LEU A 30 4.03 -5.20 -2.07
CA LEU A 30 4.04 -4.99 -3.51
C LEU A 30 4.00 -6.31 -4.28
N ASP A 31 4.72 -7.32 -3.78
CA ASP A 31 4.70 -8.64 -4.39
C ASP A 31 3.30 -9.26 -4.34
N GLU A 32 2.62 -9.08 -3.22
CA GLU A 32 1.26 -9.57 -3.10
C GLU A 32 0.32 -8.87 -4.08
N LEU A 33 0.50 -7.57 -4.28
CA LEU A 33 -0.30 -6.84 -5.27
C LEU A 33 -0.11 -7.40 -6.67
N VAL A 34 1.10 -7.74 -7.03
CA VAL A 34 1.38 -8.37 -8.33
C VAL A 34 0.67 -9.71 -8.44
N LYS A 35 0.72 -10.52 -7.37
CA LYS A 35 0.06 -11.83 -7.36
C LYS A 35 -1.44 -11.73 -7.48
N LEU A 36 -2.03 -10.64 -6.98
CA LEU A 36 -3.47 -10.42 -7.06
C LEU A 36 -3.90 -9.89 -8.43
N GLY A 37 -2.95 -9.63 -9.32
CA GLY A 37 -3.26 -9.17 -10.67
C GLY A 37 -3.20 -7.66 -10.86
N TYR A 38 -2.64 -6.94 -9.90
CA TYR A 38 -2.59 -5.47 -9.96
C TYR A 38 -1.23 -4.94 -10.41
N GLY A 39 -0.39 -5.79 -10.99
CA GLY A 39 0.97 -5.40 -11.35
C GLY A 39 1.06 -4.24 -12.32
N ASP A 40 0.02 -4.02 -13.14
CA ASP A 40 0.00 -2.95 -14.12
C ASP A 40 -0.69 -1.68 -13.62
N PHE A 41 -1.19 -1.69 -12.40
CA PHE A 41 -1.90 -0.55 -11.85
C PHE A 41 -0.93 0.55 -11.46
N GLU A 42 -1.38 1.80 -11.58
CA GLU A 42 -0.59 2.93 -11.13
C GLU A 42 -0.47 2.92 -9.61
N LEU A 43 0.73 3.09 -9.10
CA LEU A 43 0.99 3.10 -7.66
C LEU A 43 1.09 4.53 -7.17
N LEU A 44 0.21 4.90 -6.24
CA LEU A 44 0.18 6.23 -5.65
C LEU A 44 0.42 6.11 -4.15
N ILE A 45 1.35 6.92 -3.65
CA ILE A 45 1.65 6.97 -2.22
C ILE A 45 1.25 8.35 -1.73
N GLY A 46 0.36 8.38 -0.73
CA GLY A 46 -0.19 9.63 -0.26
C GLY A 46 0.72 10.37 0.70
N TYR A 47 0.39 11.63 0.90
CA TYR A 47 1.02 12.46 1.94
C TYR A 47 -0.03 12.80 2.98
N ASP A 48 0.43 13.33 4.11
CA ASP A 48 -0.50 13.93 5.05
C ASP A 48 -0.89 15.34 4.55
N SER A 49 -1.81 15.98 5.26
CA SER A 49 -2.33 17.29 4.87
C SER A 49 -1.29 18.39 4.93
N ASN A 50 -0.16 18.17 5.58
CA ASN A 50 0.93 19.13 5.71
C ASN A 50 2.02 18.91 4.68
N LEU A 51 1.77 18.03 3.72
CA LEU A 51 2.73 17.67 2.69
C LEU A 51 3.98 16.96 3.23
N ALA A 52 3.90 16.43 4.44
CA ALA A 52 4.96 15.60 4.97
C ALA A 52 4.86 14.21 4.34
N TYR A 53 6.01 13.61 4.07
CA TYR A 53 6.01 12.25 3.57
C TYR A 53 5.52 11.31 4.66
N THR A 54 4.69 10.37 4.26
CA THR A 54 4.35 9.26 5.13
C THR A 54 5.15 8.06 4.69
N GLY A 55 5.46 7.19 5.63
CA GLY A 55 6.11 5.95 5.29
C GLY A 55 5.18 5.04 4.50
N PHE A 56 5.74 3.99 3.93
CA PHE A 56 4.93 2.99 3.24
C PHE A 56 4.14 2.20 4.28
N THR A 57 2.83 2.14 4.12
CA THR A 57 1.96 1.50 5.10
C THR A 57 1.26 0.28 4.50
N ASP A 58 0.59 -0.47 5.37
CA ASP A 58 -0.24 -1.58 4.92
C ASP A 58 -1.69 -1.15 4.65
N ASN A 59 -1.97 0.14 4.71
CA ASN A 59 -3.29 0.67 4.31
C ASN A 59 -3.30 0.89 2.80
N VAL A 60 -3.63 -0.16 2.08
CA VAL A 60 -3.58 -0.15 0.62
C VAL A 60 -4.99 -0.31 0.08
N PHE A 61 -5.37 0.58 -0.82
CA PHE A 61 -6.69 0.58 -1.44
C PHE A 61 -6.57 0.39 -2.95
N VAL A 62 -7.51 -0.33 -3.51
CA VAL A 62 -7.58 -0.56 -4.95
C VAL A 62 -8.76 0.23 -5.51
N ILE A 63 -8.52 0.98 -6.58
CA ILE A 63 -9.58 1.60 -7.37
C ILE A 63 -9.53 0.90 -8.73
N GLU A 64 -10.31 -0.17 -8.86
CA GLU A 64 -10.24 -1.01 -10.06
C GLU A 64 -10.68 -0.25 -11.31
N LYS A 65 -11.67 0.60 -11.18
CA LYS A 65 -12.17 1.38 -12.31
C LYS A 65 -11.09 2.23 -12.96
N ASP A 66 -10.22 2.80 -12.16
CA ASP A 66 -9.15 3.69 -12.63
C ASP A 66 -7.80 2.99 -12.72
N GLU A 67 -7.75 1.71 -12.39
CA GLU A 67 -6.53 0.92 -12.37
C GLU A 67 -5.45 1.58 -11.53
N LYS A 68 -5.81 1.93 -10.29
CA LYS A 68 -4.90 2.60 -9.37
C LYS A 68 -4.81 1.87 -8.04
N ILE A 69 -3.63 1.92 -7.45
CA ILE A 69 -3.39 1.44 -6.11
C ILE A 69 -3.02 2.65 -5.26
N LEU A 70 -3.72 2.84 -4.15
CA LEU A 70 -3.44 3.93 -3.23
C LEU A 70 -2.86 3.37 -1.94
N VAL A 71 -1.68 3.86 -1.57
CA VAL A 71 -1.08 3.58 -0.27
C VAL A 71 -1.33 4.79 0.60
N LYS A 72 -2.06 4.61 1.69
CA LYS A 72 -2.46 5.71 2.58
C LYS A 72 -1.95 5.47 3.98
N GLU A 73 -1.82 6.56 4.70
CA GLU A 73 -1.48 6.52 6.11
C GLU A 73 -2.61 5.93 6.96
#